data_0752b8479c27ecbee8a124a64e511393
#
_entry.id   0752b8479c27ecbee8a124a64e511393
#
_cell.length_a   1.000
_cell.length_b   1.000
_cell.length_c   1.000
_cell.angle_alpha   90.00
_cell.angle_beta   90.00
_cell.angle_gamma   90.00
#
_symmetry.space_group_name_H-M   'P 1'
#
loop_
_entity.id
_entity.type
_entity.pdbx_description
1 polymer ?
#
loop_
_entity_poly.entity_id
_entity_poly.type
_entity_poly.pdbx_seq_one_letter_code
_entity_poly.pdbx_strand_id
1 'polypeptide(L)'
;MGNLTVAILGSQGYGESLGKKGTSTDITLYNLKKGEDTVTFIEPTRYPERLAPLFYATSLSKKAIVIVDELNATLGECLVMLSCSNVESGYFVLKNYLPREKIEPLIKGTSLEKFEFVEDNPLILKEKLLGEAARKTPTMPAECKLSLGTVPVDHSFSVKGVGVVILGLVVYGLISKHDTVRVLPGAKTAQIRSIQKHDDEFDCASEGDRVGLALKNAEVEDLERGTVLTNDVSVKSVKAIEAKASLVKYWQVPIKNEMVVHLGHWMQFIPARVETVSEDGDWRKPLLTLSLEKELVYRPGDRAVVSHLEGGKLRVAGTIELL
;
A
#
# COMPACT_ATOMS: atom_id res chain seq x y z
N MET A 1 6.89 -19.62 -7.75
CA MET A 1 6.97 -18.90 -6.47
C MET A 1 5.73 -18.04 -6.31
N GLY A 2 4.86 -18.39 -5.39
CA GLY A 2 3.68 -17.61 -5.06
C GLY A 2 4.02 -16.54 -4.03
N ASN A 3 3.40 -15.36 -4.14
CA ASN A 3 3.56 -14.29 -3.17
C ASN A 3 2.21 -13.71 -2.74
N LEU A 4 2.14 -13.21 -1.53
CA LEU A 4 0.96 -12.54 -1.01
C LEU A 4 1.38 -11.47 0.00
N THR A 5 0.82 -10.25 -0.14
CA THR A 5 0.97 -9.17 0.84
C THR A 5 -0.32 -9.00 1.62
N VAL A 6 -0.22 -8.92 2.94
CA VAL A 6 -1.37 -8.93 3.86
C VAL A 6 -1.22 -7.81 4.89
N ALA A 7 -2.15 -6.87 4.92
CA ALA A 7 -2.23 -5.89 6.00
C ALA A 7 -2.77 -6.53 7.29
N ILE A 8 -2.19 -6.21 8.43
CA ILE A 8 -2.71 -6.60 9.75
C ILE A 8 -3.18 -5.34 10.46
N LEU A 9 -4.47 -5.27 10.79
CA LEU A 9 -5.10 -4.09 11.37
C LEU A 9 -5.87 -4.45 12.63
N GLY A 10 -6.02 -3.48 13.53
CA GLY A 10 -6.87 -3.57 14.71
C GLY A 10 -6.17 -4.01 16.00
N SER A 11 -5.09 -4.80 15.93
CA SER A 11 -4.33 -5.23 17.10
C SER A 11 -2.84 -5.18 16.81
N GLN A 12 -2.09 -4.43 17.61
CA GLN A 12 -0.63 -4.34 17.46
C GLN A 12 0.07 -5.61 17.93
N GLY A 13 1.14 -6.01 17.20
CA GLY A 13 1.96 -7.17 17.53
C GLY A 13 1.35 -8.51 17.08
N TYR A 14 0.17 -8.52 16.48
CA TYR A 14 -0.43 -9.77 15.99
C TYR A 14 0.43 -10.45 14.91
N GLY A 15 1.15 -9.65 14.13
CA GLY A 15 2.07 -10.12 13.09
C GLY A 15 3.17 -11.05 13.61
N GLU A 16 3.60 -10.92 14.87
CA GLU A 16 4.61 -11.80 15.49
C GLU A 16 4.13 -13.27 15.57
N SER A 17 2.82 -13.47 15.72
CA SER A 17 2.22 -14.80 15.71
C SER A 17 2.17 -15.44 14.32
N LEU A 18 2.25 -14.62 13.25
CA LEU A 18 2.10 -15.04 11.85
C LEU A 18 3.41 -15.21 11.10
N GLY A 19 4.43 -14.40 11.41
CA GLY A 19 5.68 -14.42 10.66
C GLY A 19 6.90 -13.98 11.46
N LYS A 20 8.08 -14.15 10.87
CA LYS A 20 9.34 -13.65 11.42
C LYS A 20 9.43 -12.15 11.20
N LYS A 21 9.68 -11.38 12.25
CA LYS A 21 9.87 -9.94 12.19
C LYS A 21 11.05 -9.56 11.29
N GLY A 22 10.79 -8.69 10.33
CA GLY A 22 11.77 -8.09 9.44
C GLY A 22 11.99 -6.62 9.75
N THR A 23 11.87 -5.76 8.73
CA THR A 23 12.01 -4.31 8.87
C THR A 23 10.91 -3.74 9.78
N SER A 24 11.30 -2.84 10.68
CA SER A 24 10.38 -2.19 11.60
C SER A 24 10.72 -0.70 11.71
N THR A 25 9.74 0.13 11.36
CA THR A 25 9.78 1.60 11.49
C THR A 25 8.42 2.09 12.00
N ASP A 26 7.71 2.90 11.26
CA ASP A 26 6.30 3.25 11.46
C ASP A 26 5.33 2.19 10.93
N ILE A 27 5.83 1.32 10.05
CA ILE A 27 5.23 0.03 9.69
C ILE A 27 6.20 -1.09 10.07
N THR A 28 5.67 -2.24 10.48
CA THR A 28 6.46 -3.44 10.74
C THR A 28 6.10 -4.53 9.73
N LEU A 29 7.11 -5.12 9.12
CA LEU A 29 6.94 -6.21 8.19
C LEU A 29 7.30 -7.53 8.89
N TYR A 30 6.47 -8.55 8.65
CA TYR A 30 6.75 -9.92 9.07
C TYR A 30 6.72 -10.83 7.85
N ASN A 31 7.63 -11.80 7.81
CA ASN A 31 7.82 -12.68 6.67
C ASN A 31 7.49 -14.12 7.06
N LEU A 32 6.70 -14.79 6.25
CA LEU A 32 6.41 -16.21 6.32
C LEU A 32 6.81 -16.85 5.00
N LYS A 33 7.72 -17.84 5.05
CA LYS A 33 8.19 -18.57 3.86
C LYS A 33 8.01 -20.07 4.10
N LYS A 34 7.48 -20.77 3.09
CA LYS A 34 7.38 -22.22 3.07
C LYS A 34 7.70 -22.72 1.65
N GLY A 35 8.88 -23.33 1.49
CA GLY A 35 9.38 -23.64 0.15
C GLY A 35 9.63 -22.37 -0.64
N GLU A 36 9.00 -22.26 -1.79
CA GLU A 36 9.07 -21.07 -2.66
C GLU A 36 7.95 -20.06 -2.41
N ASP A 37 6.94 -20.40 -1.62
CA ASP A 37 5.81 -19.52 -1.37
C ASP A 37 6.07 -18.61 -0.18
N THR A 38 5.65 -17.35 -0.33
CA THR A 38 5.94 -16.30 0.64
C THR A 38 4.69 -15.48 0.95
N VAL A 39 4.55 -15.11 2.23
CA VAL A 39 3.55 -14.14 2.69
C VAL A 39 4.28 -13.04 3.45
N THR A 40 4.09 -11.79 3.03
CA THR A 40 4.58 -10.62 3.74
C THR A 40 3.41 -9.96 4.46
N PHE A 41 3.47 -9.89 5.78
CA PHE A 41 2.50 -9.18 6.60
C PHE A 41 3.01 -7.76 6.87
N ILE A 42 2.10 -6.79 6.84
CA ILE A 42 2.40 -5.37 7.05
C ILE A 42 1.49 -4.84 8.15
N GLU A 43 2.09 -4.42 9.25
CA GLU A 43 1.39 -3.90 10.42
C GLU A 43 1.72 -2.41 10.63
N PRO A 44 0.71 -1.51 10.78
CA PRO A 44 0.94 -0.09 10.98
C PRO A 44 1.30 0.20 12.45
N THR A 45 2.59 0.20 12.77
CA THR A 45 3.10 0.27 14.14
C THR A 45 2.78 1.60 14.85
N ARG A 46 2.72 2.73 14.11
CA ARG A 46 2.44 4.06 14.67
C ARG A 46 1.02 4.56 14.44
N TYR A 47 0.13 3.68 14.07
CA TYR A 47 -1.30 3.98 14.04
C TYR A 47 -1.92 3.61 15.40
N PRO A 48 -2.84 4.40 16.00
CA PRO A 48 -3.58 5.53 15.41
C PRO A 48 -2.90 6.91 15.56
N GLU A 49 -1.75 7.02 16.18
CA GLU A 49 -1.04 8.29 16.37
C GLU A 49 -0.86 9.03 15.03
N ARG A 50 -0.42 8.30 13.99
CA ARG A 50 -0.25 8.78 12.63
C ARG A 50 -1.11 7.97 11.66
N LEU A 51 -1.72 8.66 10.68
CA LEU A 51 -2.56 8.00 9.68
C LEU A 51 -1.74 7.34 8.56
N ALA A 52 -0.61 7.95 8.16
CA ALA A 52 0.20 7.46 7.05
C ALA A 52 0.60 5.97 7.16
N PRO A 53 1.01 5.44 8.33
CA PRO A 53 1.29 4.02 8.50
C PRO A 53 0.12 3.09 8.16
N LEU A 54 -1.11 3.49 8.53
CA LEU A 54 -2.31 2.73 8.17
C LEU A 54 -2.49 2.70 6.64
N PHE A 55 -2.32 3.86 6.00
CA PHE A 55 -2.35 3.95 4.53
C PHE A 55 -1.26 3.07 3.91
N TYR A 56 0.00 3.14 4.34
CA TYR A 56 1.09 2.33 3.78
C TYR A 56 0.81 0.83 3.91
N ALA A 57 0.32 0.38 5.06
CA ALA A 57 -0.01 -1.03 5.26
C ALA A 57 -1.08 -1.52 4.27
N THR A 58 -2.14 -0.72 4.06
CA THR A 58 -3.24 -1.09 3.17
C THR A 58 -2.88 -0.94 1.69
N SER A 59 -2.13 0.10 1.31
CA SER A 59 -1.77 0.37 -0.09
C SER A 59 -0.84 -0.67 -0.71
N LEU A 60 0.00 -1.31 0.11
CA LEU A 60 0.91 -2.38 -0.31
C LEU A 60 0.29 -3.77 -0.27
N SER A 61 -0.93 -3.89 0.25
CA SER A 61 -1.52 -5.20 0.54
C SER A 61 -2.64 -5.56 -0.43
N LYS A 62 -2.64 -6.80 -0.88
CA LYS A 62 -3.72 -7.38 -1.69
C LYS A 62 -4.81 -8.02 -0.82
N LYS A 63 -4.50 -8.30 0.43
CA LYS A 63 -5.40 -8.90 1.42
C LYS A 63 -5.23 -8.21 2.78
N ALA A 64 -6.23 -8.32 3.67
CA ALA A 64 -6.11 -7.85 5.04
C ALA A 64 -6.62 -8.86 6.06
N ILE A 65 -6.03 -8.82 7.25
CA ILE A 65 -6.56 -9.44 8.47
C ILE A 65 -6.93 -8.30 9.41
N VAL A 66 -8.20 -8.24 9.77
CA VAL A 66 -8.74 -7.25 10.70
C VAL A 66 -9.05 -7.93 12.02
N ILE A 67 -8.26 -7.65 13.04
CA ILE A 67 -8.48 -8.14 14.40
C ILE A 67 -9.42 -7.18 15.11
N VAL A 68 -10.54 -7.68 15.58
CA VAL A 68 -11.58 -6.87 16.22
C VAL A 68 -11.67 -7.25 17.69
N ASP A 69 -11.03 -6.45 18.54
CA ASP A 69 -11.07 -6.60 19.98
C ASP A 69 -12.27 -5.83 20.57
N GLU A 70 -12.60 -4.66 20.00
CA GLU A 70 -13.69 -3.80 20.39
C GLU A 70 -14.18 -2.91 19.23
N LEU A 71 -15.38 -2.37 19.36
CA LEU A 71 -15.93 -1.41 18.40
C LEU A 71 -15.60 0.01 18.84
N ASN A 72 -14.64 0.62 18.17
CA ASN A 72 -14.20 1.99 18.44
C ASN A 72 -13.96 2.79 17.16
N ALA A 73 -13.65 4.07 17.29
CA ALA A 73 -13.39 4.96 16.16
C ALA A 73 -12.17 4.51 15.34
N THR A 74 -11.16 3.94 15.99
CA THR A 74 -9.94 3.44 15.36
C THR A 74 -10.24 2.29 14.40
N LEU A 75 -11.06 1.32 14.84
CA LEU A 75 -11.53 0.26 13.97
C LEU A 75 -12.34 0.83 12.79
N GLY A 76 -13.25 1.77 13.06
CA GLY A 76 -14.03 2.43 12.01
C GLY A 76 -13.14 3.07 10.93
N GLU A 77 -12.08 3.77 11.33
CA GLU A 77 -11.12 4.37 10.42
C GLU A 77 -10.32 3.31 9.62
N CYS A 78 -9.95 2.18 10.25
CA CYS A 78 -9.33 1.04 9.54
C CYS A 78 -10.25 0.49 8.44
N LEU A 79 -11.55 0.30 8.75
CA LEU A 79 -12.52 -0.20 7.77
C LEU A 79 -12.72 0.77 6.60
N VAL A 80 -12.77 2.07 6.88
CA VAL A 80 -12.86 3.10 5.83
C VAL A 80 -11.60 3.13 4.97
N MET A 81 -10.41 3.06 5.57
CA MET A 81 -9.14 3.02 4.84
C MET A 81 -9.09 1.81 3.92
N LEU A 82 -9.45 0.61 4.41
CA LEU A 82 -9.51 -0.61 3.59
C LEU A 82 -10.48 -0.48 2.41
N SER A 83 -11.64 0.16 2.63
CA SER A 83 -12.62 0.39 1.57
C SER A 83 -12.12 1.37 0.50
N CYS A 84 -11.26 2.31 0.87
CA CYS A 84 -10.64 3.27 -0.05
C CYS A 84 -9.40 2.71 -0.75
N SER A 85 -8.76 1.68 -0.17
CA SER A 85 -7.59 1.01 -0.73
C SER A 85 -8.02 -0.16 -1.63
N ASN A 86 -7.15 -0.59 -2.54
CA ASN A 86 -7.44 -1.74 -3.43
C ASN A 86 -7.24 -3.09 -2.74
N VAL A 87 -7.70 -3.25 -1.49
CA VAL A 87 -7.68 -4.53 -0.79
C VAL A 87 -8.91 -5.33 -1.18
N GLU A 88 -8.70 -6.41 -1.92
CA GLU A 88 -9.78 -7.16 -2.60
C GLU A 88 -10.49 -8.16 -1.70
N SER A 89 -9.79 -8.69 -0.69
CA SER A 89 -10.30 -9.74 0.19
C SER A 89 -9.61 -9.70 1.55
N GLY A 90 -10.16 -10.42 2.53
CA GLY A 90 -9.54 -10.44 3.86
C GLY A 90 -10.26 -11.35 4.83
N TYR A 91 -9.82 -11.26 6.07
CA TYR A 91 -10.34 -12.00 7.20
C TYR A 91 -10.66 -11.08 8.36
N PHE A 92 -11.80 -11.29 9.00
CA PHE A 92 -12.12 -10.75 10.31
C PHE A 92 -11.83 -11.81 11.37
N VAL A 93 -11.02 -11.45 12.35
CA VAL A 93 -10.73 -12.23 13.54
C VAL A 93 -11.41 -11.53 14.72
N LEU A 94 -12.49 -12.10 15.21
CA LEU A 94 -13.25 -11.52 16.32
C LEU A 94 -12.71 -12.03 17.65
N LYS A 95 -12.41 -11.11 18.57
CA LYS A 95 -11.97 -11.40 19.93
C LYS A 95 -13.05 -11.05 20.95
N ASN A 96 -12.80 -11.40 22.21
CA ASN A 96 -13.65 -11.02 23.34
C ASN A 96 -15.13 -11.38 23.16
N TYR A 97 -15.40 -12.54 22.50
CA TYR A 97 -16.77 -13.01 22.21
C TYR A 97 -17.64 -12.00 21.44
N LEU A 98 -17.01 -11.14 20.66
CA LEU A 98 -17.70 -10.12 19.87
C LEU A 98 -18.54 -10.82 18.78
N PRO A 99 -19.85 -10.60 18.73
CA PRO A 99 -20.68 -11.28 17.75
C PRO A 99 -20.54 -10.63 16.38
N ARG A 100 -20.59 -11.46 15.33
CA ARG A 100 -20.47 -11.07 13.92
C ARG A 100 -21.50 -10.02 13.50
N GLU A 101 -22.71 -10.13 14.04
CA GLU A 101 -23.84 -9.25 13.76
C GLU A 101 -23.57 -7.77 14.11
N LYS A 102 -22.57 -7.50 14.93
CA LYS A 102 -22.13 -6.12 15.23
C LYS A 102 -21.20 -5.55 14.17
N ILE A 103 -20.49 -6.39 13.42
CA ILE A 103 -19.56 -5.96 12.36
C ILE A 103 -20.29 -5.81 11.02
N GLU A 104 -21.20 -6.70 10.69
CA GLU A 104 -21.91 -6.72 9.41
C GLU A 104 -22.53 -5.37 9.01
N PRO A 105 -23.20 -4.62 9.89
CA PRO A 105 -23.75 -3.32 9.54
C PRO A 105 -22.66 -2.28 9.18
N LEU A 106 -21.45 -2.39 9.76
CA LEU A 106 -20.36 -1.47 9.53
C LEU A 106 -19.72 -1.65 8.15
N ILE A 107 -19.72 -2.87 7.63
CA ILE A 107 -19.12 -3.23 6.35
C ILE A 107 -20.11 -3.26 5.19
N LYS A 108 -21.42 -3.17 5.49
CA LYS A 108 -22.51 -3.25 4.50
C LYS A 108 -22.38 -2.18 3.42
N GLY A 109 -22.43 -2.61 2.15
CA GLY A 109 -22.29 -1.75 0.98
C GLY A 109 -20.84 -1.35 0.68
N THR A 110 -19.85 -2.05 1.26
CA THR A 110 -18.44 -1.84 1.00
C THR A 110 -17.80 -3.12 0.43
N SER A 111 -16.55 -3.00 -0.09
CA SER A 111 -15.78 -4.17 -0.53
C SER A 111 -15.51 -5.19 0.57
N LEU A 112 -15.64 -4.78 1.84
CA LEU A 112 -15.36 -5.59 3.02
C LEU A 112 -16.44 -6.65 3.29
N GLU A 113 -17.61 -6.58 2.65
CA GLU A 113 -18.62 -7.66 2.72
C GLU A 113 -18.10 -9.01 2.22
N LYS A 114 -17.06 -8.98 1.39
CA LYS A 114 -16.39 -10.19 0.89
C LYS A 114 -15.39 -10.81 1.86
N PHE A 115 -15.13 -10.14 2.99
CA PHE A 115 -14.19 -10.64 3.98
C PHE A 115 -14.84 -11.80 4.78
N GLU A 116 -14.05 -12.84 5.01
CA GLU A 116 -14.50 -14.01 5.76
C GLU A 116 -14.25 -13.84 7.25
N PHE A 117 -15.19 -14.28 8.08
CA PHE A 117 -14.98 -14.38 9.52
C PHE A 117 -14.28 -15.70 9.85
N VAL A 118 -13.18 -15.62 10.59
CA VAL A 118 -12.35 -16.77 10.94
C VAL A 118 -12.03 -16.76 12.43
N GLU A 119 -11.75 -17.95 12.98
CA GLU A 119 -11.30 -18.10 14.36
C GLU A 119 -9.90 -17.50 14.57
N ASP A 120 -9.63 -17.05 15.80
CA ASP A 120 -8.31 -16.58 16.21
C ASP A 120 -7.34 -17.76 16.37
N ASN A 121 -6.90 -18.28 15.25
CA ASN A 121 -5.92 -19.38 15.19
C ASN A 121 -4.80 -19.05 14.18
N PRO A 122 -3.67 -18.53 14.67
CA PRO A 122 -2.55 -18.17 13.81
C PRO A 122 -2.00 -19.31 12.96
N LEU A 123 -2.05 -20.57 13.42
CA LEU A 123 -1.57 -21.72 12.65
C LEU A 123 -2.44 -21.95 11.42
N ILE A 124 -3.76 -21.95 11.59
CA ILE A 124 -4.73 -22.12 10.50
C ILE A 124 -4.63 -20.95 9.51
N LEU A 125 -4.49 -19.72 10.03
CA LEU A 125 -4.31 -18.53 9.18
C LEU A 125 -3.05 -18.61 8.32
N LYS A 126 -1.91 -19.05 8.89
CA LYS A 126 -0.65 -19.25 8.14
C LYS A 126 -0.83 -20.25 7.00
N GLU A 127 -1.40 -21.40 7.29
CA GLU A 127 -1.61 -22.45 6.27
C GLU A 127 -2.54 -21.98 5.16
N LYS A 128 -3.63 -21.30 5.53
CA LYS A 128 -4.61 -20.74 4.58
C LYS A 128 -3.96 -19.72 3.67
N LEU A 129 -3.20 -18.77 4.22
CA LEU A 129 -2.54 -17.70 3.45
C LEU A 129 -1.40 -18.24 2.57
N LEU A 130 -0.63 -19.23 3.02
CA LEU A 130 0.36 -19.91 2.19
C LEU A 130 -0.30 -20.66 1.04
N GLY A 131 -1.41 -21.35 1.29
CA GLY A 131 -2.18 -22.01 0.25
C GLY A 131 -2.77 -21.03 -0.79
N GLU A 132 -3.10 -19.80 -0.38
CA GLU A 132 -3.52 -18.75 -1.32
C GLU A 132 -2.36 -18.16 -2.10
N ALA A 133 -1.21 -17.94 -1.46
CA ALA A 133 0.02 -17.52 -2.13
C ALA A 133 0.40 -18.49 -3.25
N ALA A 134 0.40 -19.80 -2.94
CA ALA A 134 0.71 -20.86 -3.91
C ALA A 134 -0.22 -20.85 -5.14
N ARG A 135 -1.50 -20.51 -4.97
CA ARG A 135 -2.46 -20.43 -6.08
C ARG A 135 -2.27 -19.21 -6.98
N LYS A 136 -1.66 -18.17 -6.45
CA LYS A 136 -1.36 -16.91 -7.19
C LYS A 136 -0.01 -16.96 -7.91
N THR A 137 0.58 -18.14 -8.10
CA THR A 137 1.85 -18.27 -8.82
C THR A 137 1.69 -17.61 -10.20
N PRO A 138 2.35 -16.48 -10.48
CA PRO A 138 2.33 -15.91 -11.81
C PRO A 138 2.93 -16.93 -12.77
N THR A 139 2.31 -17.13 -13.93
CA THR A 139 2.97 -17.82 -15.04
C THR A 139 4.12 -16.91 -15.44
N MET A 140 5.34 -17.15 -14.90
CA MET A 140 6.53 -16.40 -15.29
C MET A 140 6.66 -16.52 -16.79
N PRO A 141 6.77 -15.41 -17.55
CA PRO A 141 7.16 -15.49 -18.94
C PRO A 141 8.50 -16.22 -19.01
N ALA A 142 8.63 -17.20 -19.91
CA ALA A 142 9.86 -17.96 -20.11
C ALA A 142 11.07 -17.07 -20.46
N GLU A 143 10.84 -15.82 -20.81
CA GLU A 143 11.84 -14.80 -21.09
C GLU A 143 11.51 -13.52 -20.30
N CYS A 144 12.42 -13.09 -19.42
CA CYS A 144 12.37 -11.81 -18.72
C CYS A 144 12.62 -10.61 -19.67
N LYS A 145 12.19 -10.70 -20.92
CA LYS A 145 12.43 -9.69 -21.95
C LYS A 145 11.21 -8.79 -22.12
N LEU A 146 11.45 -7.47 -22.03
CA LEU A 146 10.49 -6.39 -22.33
C LEU A 146 9.28 -6.27 -21.41
N SER A 147 9.46 -6.36 -20.11
CA SER A 147 8.41 -6.09 -19.16
C SER A 147 8.59 -4.73 -18.52
N LEU A 148 7.50 -3.97 -18.51
CA LEU A 148 7.44 -2.69 -17.82
C LEU A 148 7.11 -2.94 -16.35
N GLY A 149 7.96 -2.47 -15.42
CA GLY A 149 7.76 -2.67 -14.00
C GLY A 149 7.85 -1.38 -13.19
N THR A 150 7.19 -1.39 -12.03
CA THR A 150 7.14 -0.24 -11.12
C THR A 150 7.31 -0.70 -9.68
N VAL A 151 8.26 -0.06 -8.98
CA VAL A 151 8.64 -0.38 -7.59
C VAL A 151 8.68 0.91 -6.77
N PRO A 152 7.66 1.19 -5.96
CA PRO A 152 7.74 2.19 -4.91
C PRO A 152 8.73 1.79 -3.83
N VAL A 153 9.58 2.73 -3.43
CA VAL A 153 10.59 2.54 -2.38
C VAL A 153 9.95 2.72 -1.01
N ASP A 154 10.15 1.76 -0.12
CA ASP A 154 9.78 1.90 1.29
C ASP A 154 10.98 2.19 2.20
N HIS A 155 12.16 1.66 1.88
CA HIS A 155 13.42 1.93 2.59
C HIS A 155 14.58 1.98 1.61
N SER A 156 15.60 2.78 1.95
CA SER A 156 16.88 2.83 1.26
C SER A 156 18.03 2.89 2.26
N PHE A 157 19.14 2.27 1.93
CA PHE A 157 20.35 2.26 2.76
C PHE A 157 21.57 1.87 1.94
N SER A 158 22.77 2.22 2.45
CA SER A 158 24.04 1.79 1.88
C SER A 158 24.53 0.50 2.51
N VAL A 159 24.97 -0.44 1.69
CA VAL A 159 25.59 -1.70 2.12
C VAL A 159 27.03 -1.75 1.66
N LYS A 160 27.97 -1.95 2.59
CA LYS A 160 29.39 -2.04 2.29
C LYS A 160 29.68 -3.16 1.27
N GLY A 161 30.33 -2.83 0.16
CA GLY A 161 30.66 -3.76 -0.92
C GLY A 161 29.54 -4.01 -1.94
N VAL A 162 28.30 -3.63 -1.62
CA VAL A 162 27.14 -3.77 -2.52
C VAL A 162 26.77 -2.42 -3.13
N GLY A 163 26.81 -1.34 -2.36
CA GLY A 163 26.38 -0.01 -2.76
C GLY A 163 25.01 0.34 -2.20
N VAL A 164 24.25 1.12 -2.95
CA VAL A 164 22.91 1.55 -2.55
C VAL A 164 21.90 0.42 -2.78
N VAL A 165 21.13 0.13 -1.74
CA VAL A 165 20.07 -0.89 -1.76
C VAL A 165 18.75 -0.23 -1.38
N ILE A 166 17.69 -0.56 -2.11
CA ILE A 166 16.32 -0.23 -1.73
C ILE A 166 15.54 -1.48 -1.36
N LEU A 167 14.56 -1.30 -0.50
CA LEU A 167 13.47 -2.25 -0.29
C LEU A 167 12.19 -1.66 -0.86
N GLY A 168 11.40 -2.49 -1.53
CA GLY A 168 10.15 -2.08 -2.13
C GLY A 168 9.26 -3.27 -2.50
N LEU A 169 8.11 -2.96 -3.06
CA LEU A 169 7.17 -3.94 -3.61
C LEU A 169 6.99 -3.69 -5.10
N VAL A 170 7.05 -4.71 -5.93
CA VAL A 170 6.67 -4.58 -7.34
C VAL A 170 5.15 -4.41 -7.40
N VAL A 171 4.67 -3.21 -7.72
CA VAL A 171 3.23 -2.90 -7.76
C VAL A 171 2.60 -3.15 -9.12
N TYR A 172 3.41 -3.12 -10.19
CA TYR A 172 3.00 -3.44 -11.55
C TYR A 172 4.11 -4.14 -12.31
N GLY A 173 3.72 -5.07 -13.16
CA GLY A 173 4.54 -5.68 -14.19
C GLY A 173 5.70 -6.52 -13.66
N LEU A 174 6.85 -6.35 -14.27
CA LEU A 174 8.05 -7.13 -13.97
C LEU A 174 9.29 -6.26 -14.14
N ILE A 175 10.25 -6.42 -13.25
CA ILE A 175 11.59 -5.83 -13.33
C ILE A 175 12.64 -6.92 -13.46
N SER A 176 13.72 -6.62 -14.16
CA SER A 176 14.82 -7.56 -14.40
C SER A 176 16.16 -6.97 -13.99
N LYS A 177 17.09 -7.84 -13.69
CA LYS A 177 18.50 -7.49 -13.47
C LYS A 177 19.03 -6.81 -14.74
N HIS A 178 19.77 -5.73 -14.56
CA HIS A 178 20.31 -4.86 -15.60
C HIS A 178 19.30 -3.89 -16.24
N ASP A 179 18.02 -3.91 -15.86
CA ASP A 179 17.08 -2.88 -16.29
C ASP A 179 17.58 -1.49 -15.89
N THR A 180 17.37 -0.53 -16.79
CA THR A 180 17.52 0.89 -16.49
C THR A 180 16.16 1.45 -16.12
N VAL A 181 16.03 1.98 -14.92
CA VAL A 181 14.79 2.52 -14.38
C VAL A 181 14.92 4.03 -14.13
N ARG A 182 13.83 4.75 -14.34
CA ARG A 182 13.70 6.16 -13.92
C ARG A 182 13.53 6.19 -12.41
N VAL A 183 14.12 7.19 -11.78
CA VAL A 183 13.96 7.50 -10.35
C VAL A 183 13.02 8.70 -10.26
N LEU A 184 11.77 8.47 -9.90
CA LEU A 184 10.73 9.50 -9.84
C LEU A 184 10.35 9.84 -8.37
N PRO A 185 10.07 11.11 -8.07
CA PRO A 185 10.13 12.28 -8.95
C PRO A 185 11.57 12.65 -9.31
N GLY A 186 11.74 13.25 -10.47
CA GLY A 186 13.03 13.74 -10.96
C GLY A 186 13.41 13.18 -12.33
N ALA A 187 14.66 13.46 -12.74
CA ALA A 187 15.17 13.10 -14.06
C ALA A 187 16.30 12.04 -14.02
N LYS A 188 16.65 11.55 -12.82
CA LYS A 188 17.71 10.56 -12.67
C LYS A 188 17.27 9.18 -13.17
N THR A 189 18.25 8.38 -13.57
CA THR A 189 18.08 6.97 -13.88
C THR A 189 19.04 6.13 -13.06
N ALA A 190 18.63 4.92 -12.70
CA ALA A 190 19.45 3.95 -12.01
C ALA A 190 19.44 2.62 -12.78
N GLN A 191 20.46 1.79 -12.61
CA GLN A 191 20.49 0.45 -13.14
C GLN A 191 20.36 -0.57 -12.03
N ILE A 192 19.47 -1.56 -12.19
CA ILE A 192 19.31 -2.67 -11.26
C ILE A 192 20.51 -3.60 -11.41
N ARG A 193 21.33 -3.70 -10.35
CA ARG A 193 22.53 -4.55 -10.32
C ARG A 193 22.19 -5.98 -9.91
N SER A 194 21.38 -6.15 -8.87
CA SER A 194 20.87 -7.43 -8.40
C SER A 194 19.49 -7.29 -7.79
N ILE A 195 18.76 -8.39 -7.77
CA ILE A 195 17.42 -8.50 -7.20
C ILE A 195 17.47 -9.60 -6.16
N GLN A 196 17.03 -9.30 -4.93
CA GLN A 196 16.84 -10.28 -3.87
C GLN A 196 15.38 -10.34 -3.44
N LYS A 197 14.89 -11.55 -3.21
CA LYS A 197 13.58 -11.84 -2.61
C LYS A 197 13.80 -12.80 -1.45
N HIS A 198 13.44 -12.38 -0.23
CA HIS A 198 13.61 -13.18 0.99
C HIS A 198 15.03 -13.78 1.13
N ASP A 199 16.06 -12.95 0.94
CA ASP A 199 17.50 -13.27 1.02
C ASP A 199 18.05 -14.14 -0.13
N ASP A 200 17.23 -14.60 -1.07
CA ASP A 200 17.69 -15.35 -2.26
C ASP A 200 17.82 -14.41 -3.48
N GLU A 201 18.82 -14.70 -4.34
CA GLU A 201 19.04 -13.94 -5.59
C GLU A 201 18.12 -14.40 -6.72
N PHE A 202 17.62 -13.45 -7.50
CA PHE A 202 16.77 -13.67 -8.67
C PHE A 202 17.18 -12.78 -9.83
N ASP A 203 16.92 -13.24 -11.05
CA ASP A 203 17.14 -12.43 -12.26
C ASP A 203 15.98 -11.47 -12.55
N CYS A 204 14.79 -11.77 -12.05
CA CYS A 204 13.62 -10.91 -12.19
C CYS A 204 12.64 -11.00 -11.02
N ALA A 205 11.79 -9.99 -10.90
CA ALA A 205 10.71 -9.94 -9.92
C ALA A 205 9.44 -9.39 -10.55
N SER A 206 8.30 -9.97 -10.19
CA SER A 206 6.98 -9.68 -10.72
C SER A 206 6.07 -9.00 -9.72
N GLU A 207 4.93 -8.52 -10.18
CA GLU A 207 3.91 -7.90 -9.34
C GLU A 207 3.61 -8.73 -8.08
N GLY A 208 3.61 -8.06 -6.93
CA GLY A 208 3.43 -8.65 -5.61
C GLY A 208 4.71 -9.11 -4.93
N ASP A 209 5.84 -9.19 -5.64
CA ASP A 209 7.12 -9.56 -5.04
C ASP A 209 7.67 -8.42 -4.17
N ARG A 210 8.02 -8.74 -2.93
CA ARG A 210 8.85 -7.88 -2.10
C ARG A 210 10.30 -8.05 -2.48
N VAL A 211 10.96 -6.93 -2.80
CA VAL A 211 12.32 -6.96 -3.37
C VAL A 211 13.29 -6.11 -2.59
N GLY A 212 14.54 -6.56 -2.54
CA GLY A 212 15.74 -5.76 -2.27
C GLY A 212 16.47 -5.55 -3.60
N LEU A 213 16.62 -4.31 -4.04
CA LEU A 213 17.31 -3.97 -5.28
C LEU A 213 18.63 -3.26 -4.98
N ALA A 214 19.76 -3.85 -5.39
CA ALA A 214 21.01 -3.13 -5.44
C ALA A 214 21.07 -2.30 -6.72
N LEU A 215 21.38 -1.01 -6.58
CA LEU A 215 21.36 -0.06 -7.67
C LEU A 215 22.76 0.47 -8.01
N LYS A 216 22.97 0.79 -9.29
CA LYS A 216 24.08 1.61 -9.78
C LYS A 216 23.56 2.98 -10.20
N ASN A 217 24.40 3.99 -10.14
CA ASN A 217 24.09 5.37 -10.54
C ASN A 217 22.95 6.00 -9.72
N ALA A 218 22.83 5.63 -8.44
CA ALA A 218 21.87 6.21 -7.50
C ALA A 218 22.58 6.45 -6.15
N GLU A 219 22.14 7.47 -5.44
CA GLU A 219 22.55 7.81 -4.08
C GLU A 219 21.39 7.59 -3.12
N VAL A 220 21.65 7.36 -1.83
CA VAL A 220 20.61 7.09 -0.83
C VAL A 220 19.65 8.28 -0.71
N GLU A 221 20.19 9.50 -0.86
CA GLU A 221 19.47 10.77 -0.79
C GLU A 221 18.42 10.92 -1.90
N ASP A 222 18.59 10.22 -3.02
CA ASP A 222 17.64 10.21 -4.14
C ASP A 222 16.48 9.24 -3.93
N LEU A 223 16.55 8.39 -2.91
CA LEU A 223 15.73 7.20 -2.76
C LEU A 223 14.94 7.23 -1.45
N GLU A 224 14.35 8.37 -1.12
CA GLU A 224 13.46 8.49 0.04
C GLU A 224 12.23 7.57 -0.10
N ARG A 225 11.56 7.28 1.02
CA ARG A 225 10.26 6.61 0.96
C ARG A 225 9.29 7.38 0.06
N GLY A 226 8.61 6.65 -0.83
CA GLY A 226 7.71 7.22 -1.81
C GLY A 226 8.35 7.54 -3.17
N THR A 227 9.69 7.51 -3.28
CA THR A 227 10.37 7.46 -4.57
C THR A 227 9.92 6.22 -5.34
N VAL A 228 9.77 6.34 -6.64
CA VAL A 228 9.30 5.25 -7.51
C VAL A 228 10.36 4.94 -8.55
N LEU A 229 10.77 3.67 -8.59
CA LEU A 229 11.63 3.14 -9.65
C LEU A 229 10.75 2.52 -10.73
N THR A 230 10.88 2.96 -11.98
CA THR A 230 10.05 2.42 -13.06
C THR A 230 10.75 2.52 -14.42
N ASN A 231 10.55 1.51 -15.27
CA ASN A 231 10.82 1.57 -16.70
C ASN A 231 9.53 1.72 -17.54
N ASP A 232 8.36 1.85 -16.88
CA ASP A 232 7.08 2.14 -17.55
C ASP A 232 6.97 3.64 -17.85
N VAL A 233 6.98 3.99 -19.14
CA VAL A 233 6.89 5.38 -19.61
C VAL A 233 5.54 6.03 -19.34
N SER A 234 4.49 5.24 -19.09
CA SER A 234 3.15 5.75 -18.77
C SER A 234 3.06 6.35 -17.36
N VAL A 235 4.00 6.00 -16.47
CA VAL A 235 4.06 6.56 -15.11
C VAL A 235 4.39 8.05 -15.17
N LYS A 236 3.51 8.86 -14.59
CA LYS A 236 3.59 10.33 -14.55
C LYS A 236 4.11 10.81 -13.20
N SER A 237 4.68 12.02 -13.19
CA SER A 237 5.02 12.79 -11.99
C SER A 237 4.46 14.18 -12.14
N VAL A 238 3.60 14.64 -11.21
CA VAL A 238 2.90 15.91 -11.32
C VAL A 238 2.89 16.67 -9.99
N LYS A 239 2.91 17.99 -10.06
CA LYS A 239 2.85 18.90 -8.89
C LYS A 239 1.47 19.55 -8.71
N ALA A 240 0.58 19.38 -9.66
CA ALA A 240 -0.80 19.78 -9.59
C ALA A 240 -1.68 18.75 -10.30
N ILE A 241 -2.89 18.56 -9.83
CA ILE A 241 -3.83 17.60 -10.40
C ILE A 241 -5.26 18.13 -10.32
N GLU A 242 -6.01 17.91 -11.37
CA GLU A 242 -7.47 18.04 -11.35
C GLU A 242 -8.06 16.63 -11.35
N ALA A 243 -8.90 16.33 -10.36
CA ALA A 243 -9.42 14.99 -10.18
C ALA A 243 -10.82 14.97 -9.56
N LYS A 244 -11.65 14.04 -10.01
CA LYS A 244 -12.97 13.80 -9.43
C LYS A 244 -12.80 13.00 -8.14
N ALA A 245 -13.33 13.54 -7.03
CA ALA A 245 -13.34 12.84 -5.75
C ALA A 245 -14.60 11.99 -5.58
N SER A 246 -14.48 10.98 -4.74
CA SER A 246 -15.58 10.16 -4.23
C SER A 246 -15.44 10.06 -2.72
N LEU A 247 -16.20 10.89 -1.98
CA LEU A 247 -16.15 10.94 -0.54
C LEU A 247 -16.98 9.81 0.07
N VAL A 248 -16.45 9.19 1.13
CA VAL A 248 -17.14 8.07 1.80
C VAL A 248 -18.40 8.57 2.52
N LYS A 249 -19.40 7.69 2.64
CA LYS A 249 -20.69 8.02 3.30
C LYS A 249 -20.56 8.53 4.74
N TYR A 250 -19.48 8.14 5.42
CA TYR A 250 -19.21 8.53 6.80
C TYR A 250 -18.50 9.88 6.93
N TRP A 251 -17.99 10.46 5.84
CA TRP A 251 -17.43 11.78 5.82
C TRP A 251 -18.57 12.82 5.87
N GLN A 252 -18.50 13.74 6.81
CA GLN A 252 -19.67 14.58 7.16
C GLN A 252 -19.58 16.03 6.68
N VAL A 253 -18.42 16.46 6.21
CA VAL A 253 -18.18 17.85 5.83
C VAL A 253 -17.74 17.95 4.38
N PRO A 254 -18.21 18.94 3.59
CA PRO A 254 -17.69 19.20 2.25
C PRO A 254 -16.20 19.55 2.28
N ILE A 255 -15.46 19.14 1.26
CA ILE A 255 -14.13 19.69 1.01
C ILE A 255 -14.30 21.13 0.55
N LYS A 256 -13.43 22.02 1.00
CA LYS A 256 -13.49 23.47 0.69
C LYS A 256 -12.14 23.93 0.15
N ASN A 257 -12.18 25.06 -0.56
CA ASN A 257 -10.95 25.75 -0.97
C ASN A 257 -10.07 26.03 0.26
N GLU A 258 -8.77 26.05 0.05
CA GLU A 258 -7.74 26.27 1.06
C GLU A 258 -7.56 25.12 2.08
N MET A 259 -8.41 24.08 2.10
CA MET A 259 -8.19 22.91 2.94
C MET A 259 -6.90 22.20 2.52
N VAL A 260 -6.16 21.71 3.51
CA VAL A 260 -5.02 20.82 3.30
C VAL A 260 -5.49 19.38 3.47
N VAL A 261 -5.44 18.62 2.38
CA VAL A 261 -5.69 17.19 2.37
C VAL A 261 -4.38 16.44 2.12
N HIS A 262 -4.36 15.15 2.34
CA HIS A 262 -3.21 14.30 2.01
C HIS A 262 -3.64 13.28 0.97
N LEU A 263 -2.85 13.16 -0.09
CA LEU A 263 -3.02 12.15 -1.12
C LEU A 263 -2.13 10.95 -0.83
N GLY A 264 -2.78 9.81 -0.63
CA GLY A 264 -2.10 8.53 -0.47
C GLY A 264 -2.11 7.74 -1.77
N HIS A 265 -0.93 7.41 -2.32
CA HIS A 265 -0.76 6.55 -3.48
C HIS A 265 0.55 5.75 -3.38
N TRP A 266 0.51 4.42 -3.53
CA TRP A 266 1.62 3.51 -3.28
C TRP A 266 2.27 3.76 -1.90
N MET A 267 3.55 4.19 -1.88
CA MET A 267 4.27 4.58 -0.65
C MET A 267 4.36 6.09 -0.45
N GLN A 268 3.56 6.87 -1.15
CA GLN A 268 3.48 8.32 -1.06
C GLN A 268 2.31 8.71 -0.17
N PHE A 269 2.49 9.69 0.70
CA PHE A 269 1.45 10.31 1.50
C PHE A 269 1.74 11.81 1.55
N ILE A 270 1.21 12.55 0.56
CA ILE A 270 1.65 13.90 0.19
C ILE A 270 0.61 14.92 0.58
N PRO A 271 0.97 16.01 1.30
CA PRO A 271 0.09 17.13 1.52
C PRO A 271 -0.29 17.81 0.19
N ALA A 272 -1.54 18.14 0.06
CA ALA A 272 -2.11 18.82 -1.09
C ALA A 272 -3.07 19.93 -0.64
N ARG A 273 -2.92 21.12 -1.19
CA ARG A 273 -3.85 22.22 -0.96
C ARG A 273 -4.96 22.18 -1.99
N VAL A 274 -6.17 22.34 -1.53
CA VAL A 274 -7.35 22.44 -2.39
C VAL A 274 -7.43 23.87 -2.93
N GLU A 275 -7.13 24.05 -4.21
CA GLU A 275 -7.18 25.35 -4.87
C GLU A 275 -8.62 25.71 -5.26
N THR A 276 -9.32 24.77 -5.88
CA THR A 276 -10.73 24.95 -6.27
C THR A 276 -11.54 23.70 -6.02
N VAL A 277 -12.82 23.92 -5.69
CA VAL A 277 -13.82 22.85 -5.58
C VAL A 277 -14.97 23.21 -6.51
N SER A 278 -15.35 22.31 -7.40
CA SER A 278 -16.53 22.43 -8.26
C SER A 278 -17.47 21.25 -7.99
N GLU A 279 -18.73 21.55 -7.72
CA GLU A 279 -19.76 20.56 -7.40
C GLU A 279 -20.85 20.58 -8.48
N ASP A 280 -21.23 19.39 -8.93
CA ASP A 280 -22.36 19.19 -9.85
C ASP A 280 -23.48 18.43 -9.11
N GLY A 281 -24.11 19.14 -8.16
CA GLY A 281 -25.27 18.65 -7.40
C GLY A 281 -25.00 17.66 -6.28
N ASP A 282 -23.84 17.01 -6.23
CA ASP A 282 -23.46 16.06 -5.18
C ASP A 282 -22.11 16.45 -4.55
N TRP A 283 -22.15 17.08 -3.39
CA TRP A 283 -20.96 17.49 -2.66
C TRP A 283 -20.02 16.34 -2.28
N ARG A 284 -20.48 15.10 -2.35
CA ARG A 284 -19.63 13.92 -2.13
C ARG A 284 -18.84 13.50 -3.37
N LYS A 285 -19.11 14.13 -4.50
CA LYS A 285 -18.41 13.85 -5.78
C LYS A 285 -17.86 15.12 -6.42
N PRO A 286 -17.16 15.98 -5.67
CA PRO A 286 -16.63 17.22 -6.22
C PRO A 286 -15.51 16.96 -7.22
N LEU A 287 -15.32 17.88 -8.15
CA LEU A 287 -14.11 18.04 -8.93
C LEU A 287 -13.16 18.94 -8.14
N LEU A 288 -11.97 18.47 -7.88
CA LEU A 288 -10.95 19.15 -7.07
C LEU A 288 -9.76 19.53 -7.95
N THR A 289 -9.32 20.78 -7.86
CA THR A 289 -7.97 21.17 -8.31
C THR A 289 -7.06 21.20 -7.10
N LEU A 290 -5.99 20.45 -7.13
CA LEU A 290 -5.07 20.26 -6.02
C LEU A 290 -3.65 20.69 -6.41
N SER A 291 -3.01 21.47 -5.55
CA SER A 291 -1.60 21.81 -5.63
C SER A 291 -0.84 20.99 -4.57
N LEU A 292 0.20 20.30 -4.98
CA LEU A 292 0.90 19.30 -4.17
C LEU A 292 2.21 19.87 -3.61
N GLU A 293 2.51 19.58 -2.35
CA GLU A 293 3.77 20.01 -1.74
C GLU A 293 4.98 19.33 -2.38
N LYS A 294 4.86 18.03 -2.68
CA LYS A 294 5.82 17.24 -3.45
C LYS A 294 5.11 16.67 -4.70
N GLU A 295 5.87 16.32 -5.73
CA GLU A 295 5.29 15.67 -6.90
C GLU A 295 4.68 14.32 -6.55
N LEU A 296 3.48 14.05 -7.06
CA LEU A 296 2.81 12.76 -6.99
C LEU A 296 3.19 11.93 -8.20
N VAL A 297 3.73 10.76 -7.95
CA VAL A 297 4.06 9.76 -8.99
C VAL A 297 2.94 8.73 -9.04
N TYR A 298 2.35 8.53 -10.21
CA TYR A 298 1.23 7.61 -10.39
C TYR A 298 1.16 7.06 -11.82
N ARG A 299 0.38 6.01 -12.00
CA ARG A 299 0.00 5.49 -13.31
C ARG A 299 -1.42 5.98 -13.64
N PRO A 300 -1.67 6.50 -14.85
CA PRO A 300 -3.02 6.88 -15.27
C PRO A 300 -4.03 5.74 -15.10
N GLY A 301 -5.18 6.05 -14.54
CA GLY A 301 -6.22 5.09 -14.18
C GLY A 301 -6.15 4.56 -12.74
N ASP A 302 -5.09 4.88 -12.00
CA ASP A 302 -5.01 4.55 -10.57
C ASP A 302 -5.95 5.45 -9.74
N ARG A 303 -6.11 5.10 -8.47
CA ARG A 303 -6.81 5.92 -7.48
C ARG A 303 -5.89 6.27 -6.33
N ALA A 304 -6.02 7.50 -5.82
CA ALA A 304 -5.38 7.91 -4.57
C ALA A 304 -6.42 8.04 -3.45
N VAL A 305 -6.00 7.71 -2.24
CA VAL A 305 -6.80 7.94 -1.03
C VAL A 305 -6.67 9.40 -0.62
N VAL A 306 -7.79 10.05 -0.33
CA VAL A 306 -7.86 11.42 0.19
C VAL A 306 -8.07 11.36 1.69
N SER A 307 -7.19 12.02 2.43
CA SER A 307 -7.27 12.11 3.89
C SER A 307 -7.16 13.55 4.35
N HIS A 308 -7.84 13.90 5.45
CA HIS A 308 -7.72 15.20 6.11
C HIS A 308 -7.38 14.98 7.58
N LEU A 309 -6.17 15.31 7.99
CA LEU A 309 -5.62 14.94 9.29
C LEU A 309 -6.33 15.63 10.46
N GLU A 310 -6.97 16.77 10.21
CA GLU A 310 -7.78 17.50 11.19
C GLU A 310 -9.25 17.04 11.21
N GLY A 311 -9.58 15.94 10.53
CA GLY A 311 -10.94 15.37 10.40
C GLY A 311 -11.53 14.78 11.71
N GLY A 312 -10.86 14.92 12.82
CA GLY A 312 -11.32 14.43 14.13
C GLY A 312 -11.25 12.92 14.24
N LYS A 313 -12.40 12.25 14.46
CA LYS A 313 -12.46 10.79 14.65
C LYS A 313 -12.30 9.98 13.37
N LEU A 314 -12.52 10.59 12.21
CA LEU A 314 -12.34 9.99 10.89
C LEU A 314 -11.50 10.94 10.03
N ARG A 315 -10.30 10.52 9.66
CA ARG A 315 -9.35 11.30 8.85
C ARG A 315 -9.37 10.88 7.37
N VAL A 316 -9.94 9.75 7.04
CA VAL A 316 -10.06 9.26 5.66
C VAL A 316 -11.33 9.82 5.04
N ALA A 317 -11.19 10.70 4.04
CA ALA A 317 -12.31 11.37 3.38
C ALA A 317 -12.88 10.57 2.21
N GLY A 318 -12.03 9.88 1.45
CA GLY A 318 -12.46 9.15 0.26
C GLY A 318 -11.32 8.87 -0.71
N THR A 319 -11.61 8.92 -2.00
CA THR A 319 -10.64 8.67 -3.07
C THR A 319 -10.77 9.69 -4.20
N ILE A 320 -9.71 9.84 -4.99
CA ILE A 320 -9.72 10.53 -6.29
C ILE A 320 -9.25 9.60 -7.39
N GLU A 321 -9.70 9.83 -8.62
CA GLU A 321 -9.22 9.15 -9.82
C GLU A 321 -8.04 9.90 -10.42
N LEU A 322 -6.95 9.20 -10.74
CA LEU A 322 -5.72 9.74 -11.31
C LEU A 322 -5.73 9.51 -12.83
N LEU A 323 -5.93 10.55 -13.62
CA LEU A 323 -6.11 10.48 -15.08
C LEU A 323 -4.83 10.76 -15.86
#